data_9efaff9f266956477524748f2e47257d
#
_entry.id   9efaff9f266956477524748f2e47257d
#
_cell.length_a   1.000
_cell.length_b   1.000
_cell.length_c   1.000
_cell.angle_alpha   90.00
_cell.angle_beta   90.00
_cell.angle_gamma   90.00
#
_symmetry.space_group_name_H-M   'P 1'
#
loop_
_entity.id
_entity.type
_entity.pdbx_description
1 polymer ?
#
loop_
_entity_poly.entity_id
_entity_poly.type
_entity_poly.pdbx_seq_one_letter_code
_entity_poly.pdbx_strand_id
1 'polypeptide(L)'
;MLESEQLMVLAQRQAHSAGMTWSLREAGVFTIATAIRRTNLSDRIHVYIEGDGRAWTTRSRLSTDPTPRRATALALAVKDTHPSVAYIARPCQYLGPAALADCAPQYWSSHRYSQAVIKAISEVLDALAK
;
A
#
# COMPACT_ATOMS: atom_id res chain seq x y z
N MET A 1 -0.66 8.96 -20.16
CA MET A 1 -0.06 8.31 -18.99
C MET A 1 -0.72 8.83 -17.72
N LEU A 2 -1.14 7.96 -16.81
CA LEU A 2 -1.76 8.38 -15.56
C LEU A 2 -0.71 8.89 -14.58
N GLU A 3 -0.97 10.03 -13.97
CA GLU A 3 -0.14 10.55 -12.89
C GLU A 3 -0.45 9.85 -11.57
N SER A 4 0.44 9.99 -10.58
CA SER A 4 0.32 9.33 -9.29
C SER A 4 -0.97 9.67 -8.56
N GLU A 5 -1.41 10.92 -8.62
CA GLU A 5 -2.67 11.32 -7.98
C GLU A 5 -3.87 10.61 -8.62
N GLN A 6 -3.85 10.44 -9.95
CA GLN A 6 -4.90 9.73 -10.65
C GLN A 6 -4.90 8.25 -10.28
N LEU A 7 -3.72 7.64 -10.15
CA LEU A 7 -3.59 6.25 -9.71
C LEU A 7 -4.13 6.07 -8.29
N MET A 8 -3.85 7.02 -7.40
CA MET A 8 -4.37 6.98 -6.04
C MET A 8 -5.89 7.08 -6.02
N VAL A 9 -6.47 7.99 -6.79
CA VAL A 9 -7.93 8.13 -6.88
C VAL A 9 -8.58 6.85 -7.40
N LEU A 10 -8.00 6.23 -8.44
CA LEU A 10 -8.51 4.98 -8.97
C LEU A 10 -8.43 3.85 -7.93
N ALA A 11 -7.34 3.76 -7.19
CA ALA A 11 -7.18 2.75 -6.13
C ALA A 11 -8.19 2.98 -5.01
N GLN A 12 -8.39 4.22 -4.59
CA GLN A 12 -9.39 4.55 -3.57
C GLN A 12 -10.80 4.17 -4.00
N ARG A 13 -11.17 4.47 -5.25
CA ARG A 13 -12.49 4.11 -5.80
C ARG A 13 -12.65 2.59 -5.86
N GLN A 14 -11.61 1.88 -6.29
CA GLN A 14 -11.64 0.43 -6.37
C GLN A 14 -11.85 -0.18 -4.99
N ALA A 15 -11.13 0.29 -3.98
CA ALA A 15 -11.27 -0.17 -2.60
C ALA A 15 -12.67 0.15 -2.06
N HIS A 16 -13.14 1.37 -2.28
CA HIS A 16 -14.45 1.80 -1.80
C HIS A 16 -15.57 0.95 -2.41
N SER A 17 -15.48 0.59 -3.69
CA SER A 17 -16.47 -0.25 -4.35
C SER A 17 -16.59 -1.63 -3.73
N ALA A 18 -15.56 -2.09 -3.03
CA ALA A 18 -15.54 -3.37 -2.30
C ALA A 18 -15.86 -3.21 -0.81
N GLY A 19 -16.33 -2.03 -0.39
CA GLY A 19 -16.66 -1.77 1.01
C GLY A 19 -15.45 -1.57 1.90
N MET A 20 -14.27 -1.27 1.31
CA MET A 20 -13.05 -1.04 2.06
C MET A 20 -12.83 0.45 2.30
N THR A 21 -12.33 0.78 3.49
CA THR A 21 -12.01 2.16 3.85
C THR A 21 -10.54 2.44 3.62
N TRP A 22 -10.26 3.43 2.79
CA TRP A 22 -8.88 3.87 2.50
C TRP A 22 -8.40 4.80 3.59
N SER A 23 -7.17 4.58 4.07
CA SER A 23 -6.54 5.49 5.02
C SER A 23 -5.02 5.46 4.88
N LEU A 24 -4.37 6.51 5.37
CA LEU A 24 -2.92 6.58 5.47
C LEU A 24 -2.56 6.35 6.94
N ARG A 25 -1.66 5.42 7.21
CA ARG A 25 -1.23 5.09 8.56
C ARG A 25 0.25 5.40 8.72
N GLU A 26 0.57 6.04 9.84
CA GLU A 26 1.97 6.23 10.20
C GLU A 26 2.48 4.96 10.87
N ALA A 27 3.62 4.45 10.40
CA ALA A 27 4.28 3.26 10.92
C ALA A 27 5.79 3.46 10.86
N GLY A 28 6.44 3.55 12.03
CA GLY A 28 7.85 3.92 12.09
C GLY A 28 8.05 5.30 11.50
N VAL A 29 8.98 5.41 10.54
CA VAL A 29 9.26 6.65 9.84
C VAL A 29 8.45 6.80 8.54
N PHE A 30 7.56 5.86 8.26
CA PHE A 30 6.83 5.82 6.99
C PHE A 30 5.35 6.16 7.18
N THR A 31 4.74 6.60 6.08
CA THR A 31 3.29 6.68 5.92
C THR A 31 2.90 5.58 4.94
N ILE A 32 1.97 4.71 5.33
CA ILE A 32 1.57 3.56 4.54
C ILE A 32 0.07 3.63 4.23
N ALA A 33 -0.27 3.54 2.94
CA ALA A 33 -1.66 3.50 2.51
C ALA A 33 -2.26 2.13 2.80
N THR A 34 -3.48 2.12 3.32
CA THR A 34 -4.21 0.88 3.60
C THR A 34 -5.65 1.00 3.11
N ALA A 35 -6.27 -0.14 2.84
CA ALA A 35 -7.69 -0.23 2.58
C ALA A 35 -8.22 -1.42 3.36
N ILE A 36 -9.22 -1.20 4.22
CA ILE A 36 -9.63 -2.21 5.19
C ILE A 36 -11.16 -2.34 5.22
N ARG A 37 -11.62 -3.58 5.16
CA ARG A 37 -12.98 -3.96 5.49
C ARG A 37 -12.88 -4.96 6.63
N ARG A 38 -13.47 -4.64 7.77
CA ARG A 38 -13.38 -5.52 8.94
C ARG A 38 -14.73 -5.66 9.61
N THR A 39 -15.04 -6.88 10.04
CA THR A 39 -16.26 -7.19 10.77
C THR A 39 -15.93 -7.95 12.05
N ASN A 40 -16.86 -7.94 13.01
CA ASN A 40 -16.75 -8.74 14.24
C ASN A 40 -17.23 -10.18 14.05
N LEU A 41 -17.63 -10.54 12.82
CA LEU A 41 -18.15 -11.87 12.50
C LEU A 41 -17.05 -12.90 12.33
N SER A 42 -15.79 -12.48 12.25
CA SER A 42 -14.67 -13.38 12.07
C SER A 42 -13.47 -12.88 12.89
N ASP A 43 -12.75 -13.80 13.51
CA ASP A 43 -11.49 -13.54 14.19
C ASP A 43 -10.30 -13.59 13.22
N ARG A 44 -10.56 -13.85 11.92
CA ARG A 44 -9.54 -13.91 10.88
C ARG A 44 -9.67 -12.72 9.95
N ILE A 45 -8.55 -12.30 9.41
CA ILE A 45 -8.48 -11.26 8.40
C ILE A 45 -7.57 -11.72 7.27
N HIS A 46 -8.01 -11.54 6.03
CA HIS A 46 -7.16 -11.81 4.86
C HIS A 46 -6.38 -10.55 4.53
N VAL A 47 -5.07 -10.65 4.52
CA VAL A 47 -4.18 -9.51 4.29
C VAL A 47 -3.49 -9.66 2.94
N TYR A 48 -3.52 -8.58 2.15
CA TYR A 48 -2.85 -8.48 0.86
C TYR A 48 -1.84 -7.35 0.93
N ILE A 49 -0.56 -7.68 0.79
CA ILE A 49 0.53 -6.70 0.81
C ILE A 49 0.99 -6.47 -0.62
N GLU A 50 1.05 -5.20 -1.04
CA GLU A 50 1.43 -4.83 -2.40
C GLU A 50 2.88 -5.18 -2.68
N GLY A 51 3.17 -5.42 -3.95
CA GLY A 51 4.53 -5.59 -4.44
C GLY A 51 5.26 -4.25 -4.57
N ASP A 52 6.41 -4.26 -5.26
CA ASP A 52 7.28 -3.09 -5.38
C ASP A 52 6.65 -1.93 -6.18
N GLY A 53 5.53 -2.19 -6.85
CA GLY A 53 4.91 -1.18 -7.69
C GLY A 53 5.78 -0.83 -8.88
N ARG A 54 5.85 0.47 -9.21
CA ARG A 54 6.71 0.96 -10.28
C ARG A 54 8.02 1.48 -9.70
N ALA A 55 8.85 0.55 -9.19
CA ALA A 55 10.15 0.90 -8.62
C ALA A 55 11.13 1.43 -9.68
N TRP A 56 11.06 0.89 -10.90
CA TRP A 56 11.93 1.24 -12.01
C TRP A 56 11.13 1.59 -13.25
N THR A 57 11.56 2.62 -13.99
CA THR A 57 10.96 2.97 -15.28
C THR A 57 11.61 2.20 -16.42
N THR A 58 12.90 1.88 -16.28
CA THR A 58 13.67 1.00 -17.17
C THR A 58 14.58 0.15 -16.30
N ARG A 59 15.37 -0.74 -16.90
CA ARG A 59 16.33 -1.57 -16.16
C ARG A 59 17.32 -0.77 -15.34
N SER A 60 17.65 0.45 -15.78
CA SER A 60 18.71 1.26 -15.17
C SER A 60 18.20 2.58 -14.59
N ARG A 61 16.92 2.92 -14.81
CA ARG A 61 16.37 4.20 -14.34
C ARG A 61 15.35 3.95 -13.24
N LEU A 62 15.66 4.45 -12.05
CA LEU A 62 14.78 4.41 -10.90
C LEU A 62 13.55 5.31 -11.13
N SER A 63 12.39 4.84 -10.73
CA SER A 63 11.17 5.66 -10.77
C SER A 63 11.24 6.77 -9.73
N THR A 64 10.60 7.89 -10.02
CA THR A 64 10.43 8.98 -9.04
C THR A 64 9.24 8.75 -8.11
N ASP A 65 8.39 7.77 -8.43
CA ASP A 65 7.22 7.45 -7.63
C ASP A 65 6.92 5.95 -7.81
N PRO A 66 6.98 5.16 -6.73
CA PRO A 66 6.78 3.71 -6.82
C PRO A 66 5.31 3.29 -6.86
N THR A 67 4.36 4.22 -6.87
CA THR A 67 2.94 3.89 -6.91
C THR A 67 2.65 2.96 -8.09
N PRO A 68 2.00 1.79 -7.85
CA PRO A 68 1.78 0.84 -8.93
C PRO A 68 0.78 1.36 -9.95
N ARG A 69 1.06 1.12 -11.22
CA ARG A 69 0.10 1.36 -12.30
C ARG A 69 -0.97 0.29 -12.34
N ARG A 70 -0.59 -0.91 -11.95
CA ARG A 70 -1.48 -2.06 -11.81
C ARG A 70 -1.33 -2.57 -10.38
N ALA A 71 -2.29 -2.23 -9.53
CA ALA A 71 -2.28 -2.64 -8.14
C ALA A 71 -2.78 -4.08 -8.03
N THR A 72 -1.90 -5.04 -8.30
CA THR A 72 -2.25 -6.46 -8.36
C THR A 72 -2.81 -6.97 -7.03
N ALA A 73 -2.16 -6.65 -5.91
CA ALA A 73 -2.63 -7.08 -4.61
C ALA A 73 -3.97 -6.44 -4.25
N LEU A 74 -4.17 -5.17 -4.61
CA LEU A 74 -5.47 -4.51 -4.40
C LEU A 74 -6.56 -5.17 -5.24
N ALA A 75 -6.27 -5.51 -6.50
CA ALA A 75 -7.22 -6.19 -7.36
C ALA A 75 -7.66 -7.54 -6.77
N LEU A 76 -6.73 -8.26 -6.16
CA LEU A 76 -7.04 -9.51 -5.47
C LEU A 76 -7.86 -9.27 -4.21
N ALA A 77 -7.49 -8.26 -3.43
CA ALA A 77 -8.19 -7.93 -2.19
C ALA A 77 -9.66 -7.57 -2.44
N VAL A 78 -9.94 -6.77 -3.48
CA VAL A 78 -11.32 -6.35 -3.78
C VAL A 78 -12.20 -7.50 -4.26
N LYS A 79 -11.61 -8.57 -4.79
CA LYS A 79 -12.33 -9.78 -5.21
C LYS A 79 -12.55 -10.77 -4.07
N ASP A 80 -11.86 -10.60 -2.96
CA ASP A 80 -11.97 -11.50 -1.81
C ASP A 80 -13.31 -11.25 -1.11
N THR A 81 -14.12 -12.29 -0.97
CA THR A 81 -15.43 -12.20 -0.34
C THR A 81 -15.42 -12.42 1.17
N HIS A 82 -14.24 -12.64 1.75
CA HIS A 82 -14.12 -12.80 3.19
C HIS A 82 -14.65 -11.56 3.93
N PRO A 83 -15.32 -11.72 5.10
CA PRO A 83 -15.85 -10.57 5.83
C PRO A 83 -14.80 -9.53 6.23
N SER A 84 -13.57 -9.95 6.48
CA SER A 84 -12.49 -9.06 6.88
C SER A 84 -11.32 -9.19 5.91
N VAL A 85 -11.03 -8.10 5.20
CA VAL A 85 -9.94 -8.05 4.21
C VAL A 85 -9.17 -6.75 4.42
N ALA A 86 -7.85 -6.84 4.40
CA ALA A 86 -6.97 -5.66 4.47
C ALA A 86 -6.00 -5.68 3.30
N TYR A 87 -5.87 -4.52 2.67
CA TYR A 87 -4.84 -4.24 1.69
C TYR A 87 -3.82 -3.29 2.31
N ILE A 88 -2.54 -3.59 2.16
CA ILE A 88 -1.44 -2.79 2.69
C ILE A 88 -0.50 -2.47 1.54
N ALA A 89 -0.34 -1.18 1.21
CA ALA A 89 0.65 -0.75 0.24
C ALA A 89 2.05 -0.79 0.87
N ARG A 90 3.07 -0.69 0.02
CA ARG A 90 4.45 -0.57 0.49
C ARG A 90 4.76 0.89 0.83
N PRO A 91 5.79 1.15 1.65
CA PRO A 91 6.22 2.52 1.90
C PRO A 91 6.45 3.30 0.62
N CYS A 92 6.15 4.58 0.65
CA CYS A 92 6.31 5.54 -0.47
C CYS A 92 5.27 5.40 -1.59
N GLN A 93 4.41 4.41 -1.56
CA GLN A 93 3.34 4.27 -2.56
C GLN A 93 2.10 5.10 -2.17
N TYR A 94 1.42 5.66 -3.16
CA TYR A 94 0.18 6.42 -3.00
C TYR A 94 0.31 7.64 -2.09
N LEU A 95 1.47 8.26 -2.07
CA LEU A 95 1.68 9.49 -1.31
C LEU A 95 1.57 10.71 -2.23
N GLY A 96 1.04 11.81 -1.69
CA GLY A 96 1.08 13.08 -2.40
C GLY A 96 2.51 13.59 -2.53
N PRO A 97 2.76 14.61 -3.41
CA PRO A 97 4.13 15.06 -3.69
C PRO A 97 4.94 15.45 -2.45
N ALA A 98 4.32 16.12 -1.47
CA ALA A 98 5.04 16.55 -0.27
C ALA A 98 5.50 15.36 0.57
N ALA A 99 4.62 14.39 0.81
CA ALA A 99 4.94 13.19 1.59
C ALA A 99 5.94 12.30 0.85
N LEU A 100 5.81 12.21 -0.47
CA LEU A 100 6.74 11.42 -1.29
C LEU A 100 8.15 12.02 -1.24
N ALA A 101 8.27 13.35 -1.20
CA ALA A 101 9.57 14.01 -1.10
C ALA A 101 10.33 13.61 0.16
N ASP A 102 9.62 13.23 1.23
CA ASP A 102 10.21 12.79 2.50
C ASP A 102 10.51 11.28 2.50
N CYS A 103 10.17 10.56 1.44
CA CYS A 103 10.41 9.13 1.34
C CYS A 103 11.57 8.86 0.37
N ALA A 104 12.72 8.43 0.91
CA ALA A 104 13.93 8.26 0.11
C ALA A 104 13.76 7.14 -0.94
N PRO A 105 14.27 7.34 -2.18
CA PRO A 105 14.14 6.35 -3.24
C PRO A 105 14.72 4.97 -2.93
N GLN A 106 15.67 4.90 -1.99
CA GLN A 106 16.22 3.62 -1.57
C GLN A 106 15.15 2.66 -1.03
N TYR A 107 14.04 3.19 -0.49
CA TYR A 107 13.00 2.36 0.12
C TYR A 107 12.11 1.64 -0.89
N TRP A 108 12.17 1.99 -2.17
CA TRP A 108 11.51 1.17 -3.21
C TRP A 108 12.51 0.51 -4.16
N SER A 109 13.81 0.57 -3.82
CA SER A 109 14.86 -0.06 -4.60
C SER A 109 15.76 -0.93 -3.71
N SER A 110 16.96 -0.47 -3.37
CA SER A 110 17.94 -1.29 -2.64
C SER A 110 17.52 -1.62 -1.20
N HIS A 111 16.69 -0.79 -0.57
CA HIS A 111 16.28 -0.96 0.84
C HIS A 111 14.81 -1.37 0.97
N ARG A 112 14.20 -1.94 -0.08
CA ARG A 112 12.78 -2.31 -0.05
C ARG A 112 12.45 -3.40 0.97
N TYR A 113 13.43 -4.17 1.40
CA TYR A 113 13.30 -5.18 2.45
C TYR A 113 14.16 -4.87 3.67
N SER A 114 14.51 -3.60 3.89
CA SER A 114 15.26 -3.20 5.07
C SER A 114 14.46 -3.46 6.34
N GLN A 115 15.16 -3.51 7.48
CA GLN A 115 14.51 -3.70 8.77
C GLN A 115 13.49 -2.60 9.06
N ALA A 116 13.78 -1.35 8.64
CA ALA A 116 12.85 -0.24 8.82
C ALA A 116 11.52 -0.49 8.08
N VAL A 117 11.58 -0.99 6.85
CA VAL A 117 10.39 -1.30 6.05
C VAL A 117 9.63 -2.48 6.66
N ILE A 118 10.34 -3.56 7.00
CA ILE A 118 9.71 -4.74 7.58
C ILE A 118 9.05 -4.40 8.91
N LYS A 119 9.71 -3.62 9.75
CA LYS A 119 9.16 -3.18 11.03
C LYS A 119 7.89 -2.34 10.84
N ALA A 120 7.89 -1.42 9.88
CA ALA A 120 6.72 -0.59 9.60
C ALA A 120 5.52 -1.44 9.18
N ILE A 121 5.71 -2.38 8.27
CA ILE A 121 4.63 -3.28 7.84
C ILE A 121 4.16 -4.14 9.01
N SER A 122 5.07 -4.63 9.84
CA SER A 122 4.72 -5.41 11.03
C SER A 122 3.88 -4.61 12.01
N GLU A 123 4.17 -3.31 12.19
CA GLU A 123 3.37 -2.43 13.05
C GLU A 123 1.93 -2.30 12.52
N VAL A 124 1.76 -2.18 11.20
CA VAL A 124 0.43 -2.14 10.59
C VAL A 124 -0.31 -3.45 10.84
N LEU A 125 0.37 -4.60 10.65
CA LEU A 125 -0.22 -5.91 10.89
C LEU A 125 -0.62 -6.08 12.36
N ASP A 126 0.22 -5.66 13.30
CA ASP A 126 -0.08 -5.73 14.73
C ASP A 126 -1.31 -4.89 15.09
N ALA A 127 -1.44 -3.73 14.50
CA ALA A 127 -2.61 -2.87 14.70
C ALA A 127 -3.90 -3.53 14.20
N LEU A 128 -3.82 -4.30 13.12
CA LEU A 128 -4.96 -5.05 12.58
C LEU A 128 -5.35 -6.25 13.45
N ALA A 129 -4.40 -6.80 14.20
CA ALA A 129 -4.64 -7.98 15.04
C ALA A 129 -5.38 -7.66 16.35
N LYS A 130 -5.55 -6.37 16.66
CA LYS A 130 -6.22 -5.95 17.92
C LYS A 130 -7.72 -5.81 17.79
#